data_c348e5a7303891e1b4cc85feb88266d7
#
_entry.id   c348e5a7303891e1b4cc85feb88266d7
#
_cell.length_a   1.000
_cell.length_b   1.000
_cell.length_c   1.000
_cell.angle_alpha   90.00
_cell.angle_beta   90.00
_cell.angle_gamma   90.00
#
_symmetry.space_group_name_H-M   'P 1'
#
loop_
_entity.id
_entity.type
_entity.pdbx_description
1 polymer ?
#
loop_
_entity_poly.entity_id
_entity_poly.type
_entity_poly.pdbx_seq_one_letter_code
_entity_poly.pdbx_strand_id
1 'polypeptide(L)'
;MAKWSYSSLSLFKQCPRKYHRLRVVKDIRQEDNTALIYGKEAHKAAEDYVRQDTVIPEKFRYLEPYLNILKKLEGEKLCEHEMGLTKDLEPCGFKDKNYWWRGIADLIVHHNDTAYVIDYKTGKSSRYADVKQLQILSVATFKHFPKVNYIKAGLLFVVSKDLIKTNYVRNQVDSLADNFRFDVERLDKAYETDVWNPVPNFTCRKYCPVTDCEHNGGYV
;
A
#
# COMPACT_ATOMS: atom_id res chain seq x y z
N MET A 1 -5.54 12.24 16.90
CA MET A 1 -5.59 11.94 15.45
C MET A 1 -4.71 10.74 15.15
N ALA A 2 -5.27 9.76 14.48
CA ALA A 2 -4.57 8.52 14.15
C ALA A 2 -3.56 8.74 13.01
N LYS A 3 -2.40 8.12 13.17
CA LYS A 3 -1.41 7.99 12.11
C LYS A 3 -1.71 6.73 11.31
N TRP A 4 -1.66 6.82 9.98
CA TRP A 4 -2.09 5.70 9.16
C TRP A 4 -1.21 5.45 7.93
N SER A 5 -1.34 4.27 7.38
CA SER A 5 -0.88 3.87 6.05
C SER A 5 -2.04 3.17 5.35
N TYR A 6 -1.96 3.01 4.03
CA TYR A 6 -3.01 2.30 3.30
C TYR A 6 -3.29 0.91 3.88
N SER A 7 -2.24 0.13 4.15
CA SER A 7 -2.39 -1.22 4.73
C SER A 7 -3.01 -1.22 6.13
N SER A 8 -2.65 -0.24 6.98
CA SER A 8 -3.21 -0.13 8.33
C SER A 8 -4.68 0.29 8.31
N LEU A 9 -5.06 1.23 7.44
CA LEU A 9 -6.45 1.65 7.26
C LEU A 9 -7.30 0.52 6.67
N SER A 10 -6.78 -0.23 5.70
CA SER A 10 -7.45 -1.43 5.14
C SER A 10 -7.69 -2.49 6.20
N LEU A 11 -6.74 -2.71 7.11
CA LEU A 11 -6.91 -3.62 8.24
C LEU A 11 -8.01 -3.14 9.19
N PHE A 12 -8.05 -1.85 9.51
CA PHE A 12 -9.10 -1.26 10.34
C PHE A 12 -10.48 -1.41 9.68
N LYS A 13 -10.60 -1.14 8.39
CA LYS A 13 -11.84 -1.32 7.62
C LYS A 13 -12.29 -2.78 7.62
N GLN A 14 -11.37 -3.71 7.53
CA GLN A 14 -11.68 -5.15 7.59
C GLN A 14 -12.26 -5.52 8.94
N CYS A 15 -11.64 -5.10 10.03
CA CYS A 15 -12.12 -5.35 11.40
C CYS A 15 -11.40 -4.44 12.41
N PRO A 16 -12.09 -3.45 13.02
CA PRO A 16 -11.50 -2.57 14.02
C PRO A 16 -10.89 -3.35 15.21
N ARG A 17 -11.54 -4.41 15.71
CA ARG A 17 -10.99 -5.25 16.80
C ARG A 17 -9.67 -5.89 16.40
N LYS A 18 -9.58 -6.46 15.19
CA LYS A 18 -8.32 -7.04 14.68
C LYS A 18 -7.21 -5.99 14.57
N TYR A 19 -7.56 -4.79 14.05
CA TYR A 19 -6.64 -3.66 13.98
C TYR A 19 -6.13 -3.27 15.38
N HIS A 20 -7.04 -3.11 16.33
CA HIS A 20 -6.71 -2.75 17.71
C HIS A 20 -5.69 -3.69 18.34
N ARG A 21 -5.95 -5.01 18.29
CA ARG A 21 -5.08 -6.03 18.87
C ARG A 21 -3.70 -6.09 18.20
N LEU A 22 -3.65 -5.94 16.88
CA LEU A 22 -2.40 -6.02 16.11
C LEU A 22 -1.60 -4.70 16.08
N ARG A 23 -2.23 -3.53 16.20
CA ARG A 23 -1.60 -2.23 15.92
C ARG A 23 -1.60 -1.28 17.11
N VAL A 24 -2.60 -1.33 17.96
CA VAL A 24 -2.73 -0.45 19.14
C VAL A 24 -2.15 -1.14 20.36
N VAL A 25 -2.77 -2.22 20.81
CA VAL A 25 -2.32 -3.01 21.98
C VAL A 25 -1.05 -3.79 21.69
N LYS A 26 -0.96 -4.38 20.48
CA LYS A 26 0.17 -5.21 20.01
C LYS A 26 0.44 -6.46 20.86
N ASP A 27 -0.61 -6.98 21.47
CA ASP A 27 -0.58 -8.20 22.27
C ASP A 27 -0.67 -9.48 21.44
N ILE A 28 -1.04 -9.34 20.16
CA ILE A 28 -1.07 -10.43 19.19
C ILE A 28 -0.08 -10.10 18.05
N ARG A 29 0.62 -11.12 17.57
CA ARG A 29 1.44 -11.04 16.37
C ARG A 29 0.79 -11.86 15.26
N GLN A 30 0.72 -11.27 14.08
CA GLN A 30 0.40 -12.04 12.88
C GLN A 30 1.70 -12.66 12.38
N GLU A 31 1.78 -13.98 12.37
CA GLU A 31 2.92 -14.68 11.80
C GLU A 31 2.99 -14.46 10.29
N ASP A 32 4.22 -14.37 9.80
CA ASP A 32 4.46 -14.31 8.35
C ASP A 32 4.12 -15.70 7.76
N ASN A 33 3.09 -15.76 6.96
CA ASN A 33 2.78 -16.97 6.20
C ASN A 33 3.64 -17.04 4.92
N THR A 34 3.68 -18.20 4.30
CA THR A 34 4.47 -18.47 3.08
C THR A 34 4.17 -17.47 1.96
N ALA A 35 2.92 -17.04 1.80
CA ALA A 35 2.53 -16.09 0.77
C ALA A 35 3.11 -14.68 1.03
N LEU A 36 3.14 -14.26 2.29
CA LEU A 36 3.71 -12.96 2.67
C LEU A 36 5.24 -12.96 2.51
N ILE A 37 5.90 -14.05 2.92
CA ILE A 37 7.35 -14.22 2.72
C ILE A 37 7.67 -14.18 1.22
N TYR A 38 6.94 -14.95 0.41
CA TYR A 38 7.10 -14.96 -1.04
C TYR A 38 6.92 -13.56 -1.65
N GLY A 39 5.92 -12.80 -1.19
CA GLY A 39 5.69 -11.42 -1.63
C GLY A 39 6.88 -10.52 -1.31
N LYS A 40 7.38 -10.55 -0.08
CA LYS A 40 8.56 -9.75 0.34
C LYS A 40 9.79 -10.07 -0.52
N GLU A 41 10.05 -11.35 -0.77
CA GLU A 41 11.19 -11.77 -1.59
C GLU A 41 11.04 -11.35 -3.07
N ALA A 42 9.82 -11.40 -3.61
CA ALA A 42 9.55 -10.95 -4.98
C ALA A 42 9.77 -9.44 -5.14
N HIS A 43 9.29 -8.62 -4.17
CA HIS A 43 9.54 -7.16 -4.15
C HIS A 43 11.03 -6.86 -4.04
N LYS A 44 11.74 -7.57 -3.15
CA LYS A 44 13.20 -7.39 -3.02
C LYS A 44 13.94 -7.74 -4.30
N ALA A 45 13.57 -8.83 -4.97
CA ALA A 45 14.17 -9.21 -6.25
C ALA A 45 13.89 -8.16 -7.34
N ALA A 46 12.67 -7.59 -7.38
CA ALA A 46 12.33 -6.53 -8.32
C ALA A 46 13.11 -5.23 -8.04
N GLU A 47 13.21 -4.83 -6.77
CA GLU A 47 14.00 -3.69 -6.33
C GLU A 47 15.47 -3.81 -6.75
N ASP A 48 16.12 -4.93 -6.40
CA ASP A 48 17.54 -5.14 -6.67
C ASP A 48 17.83 -5.18 -8.18
N TYR A 49 16.92 -5.77 -8.96
CA TYR A 49 17.04 -5.79 -10.42
C TYR A 49 16.90 -4.39 -11.03
N VAL A 50 15.95 -3.58 -10.58
CA VAL A 50 15.73 -2.24 -11.14
C VAL A 50 16.80 -1.26 -10.67
N ARG A 51 17.23 -1.35 -9.40
CA ARG A 51 18.17 -0.41 -8.76
C ARG A 51 19.61 -0.70 -9.06
N GLN A 52 20.02 -2.00 -9.10
CA GLN A 52 21.41 -2.42 -9.08
C GLN A 52 21.79 -3.37 -10.22
N ASP A 53 20.89 -3.65 -11.16
CA ASP A 53 21.11 -4.60 -12.25
C ASP A 53 21.47 -6.03 -11.79
N THR A 54 21.05 -6.42 -10.59
CA THR A 54 21.31 -7.77 -10.08
C THR A 54 20.51 -8.82 -10.84
N VAL A 55 21.05 -10.04 -10.94
CA VAL A 55 20.35 -11.14 -11.58
C VAL A 55 19.11 -11.53 -10.78
N ILE A 56 17.96 -11.63 -11.45
CA ILE A 56 16.73 -12.08 -10.81
C ILE A 56 16.86 -13.57 -10.44
N PRO A 57 16.56 -13.95 -9.19
CA PRO A 57 16.52 -15.37 -8.79
C PRO A 57 15.58 -16.18 -9.69
N GLU A 58 15.92 -17.43 -9.98
CA GLU A 58 15.19 -18.32 -10.91
C GLU A 58 13.67 -18.35 -10.59
N LYS A 59 13.32 -18.49 -9.33
CA LYS A 59 11.91 -18.52 -8.86
C LYS A 59 11.11 -17.25 -9.16
N PHE A 60 11.78 -16.13 -9.50
CA PHE A 60 11.17 -14.83 -9.83
C PHE A 60 11.45 -14.38 -11.26
N ARG A 61 12.05 -15.22 -12.10
CA ARG A 61 12.40 -14.88 -13.50
C ARG A 61 11.20 -14.39 -14.32
N TYR A 62 9.99 -14.79 -13.95
CA TYR A 62 8.76 -14.31 -14.57
C TYR A 62 8.52 -12.79 -14.42
N LEU A 63 9.20 -12.11 -13.48
CA LEU A 63 9.17 -10.65 -13.31
C LEU A 63 9.95 -9.93 -14.43
N GLU A 64 11.00 -10.54 -14.95
CA GLU A 64 12.00 -9.90 -15.80
C GLU A 64 11.40 -9.18 -17.02
N PRO A 65 10.44 -9.73 -17.78
CA PRO A 65 9.87 -9.04 -18.93
C PRO A 65 9.21 -7.70 -18.56
N TYR A 66 8.53 -7.64 -17.40
CA TYR A 66 7.87 -6.43 -16.93
C TYR A 66 8.87 -5.41 -16.41
N LEU A 67 9.83 -5.86 -15.62
CA LEU A 67 10.87 -5.00 -15.05
C LEU A 67 11.75 -4.41 -16.16
N ASN A 68 12.03 -5.14 -17.23
CA ASN A 68 12.76 -4.64 -18.39
C ASN A 68 12.02 -3.48 -19.07
N ILE A 69 10.69 -3.53 -19.16
CA ILE A 69 9.90 -2.42 -19.69
C ILE A 69 10.03 -1.20 -18.76
N LEU A 70 9.91 -1.40 -17.45
CA LEU A 70 10.02 -0.31 -16.46
C LEU A 70 11.43 0.29 -16.42
N LYS A 71 12.48 -0.53 -16.57
CA LYS A 71 13.87 -0.04 -16.65
C LYS A 71 14.12 0.84 -17.87
N LYS A 72 13.44 0.59 -18.98
CA LYS A 72 13.58 1.39 -20.22
C LYS A 72 12.84 2.72 -20.17
N LEU A 73 11.96 2.96 -19.18
CA LEU A 73 11.34 4.26 -19.03
C LEU A 73 12.41 5.31 -18.74
N GLU A 74 12.32 6.43 -19.43
CA GLU A 74 13.17 7.59 -19.14
C GLU A 74 12.84 8.17 -17.78
N GLY A 75 13.86 8.66 -17.08
CA GLY A 75 13.72 9.34 -15.81
C GLY A 75 14.44 8.67 -14.65
N GLU A 76 14.35 9.32 -13.50
CA GLU A 76 14.88 8.83 -12.24
C GLU A 76 14.00 7.70 -11.70
N LYS A 77 14.63 6.61 -11.28
CA LYS A 77 13.97 5.42 -10.75
C LYS A 77 14.17 5.34 -9.25
N LEU A 78 13.09 5.46 -8.51
CA LEU A 78 13.06 5.39 -7.06
C LEU A 78 12.35 4.10 -6.65
N CYS A 79 13.11 3.11 -6.20
CA CYS A 79 12.58 1.84 -5.71
C CYS A 79 12.38 1.90 -4.20
N GLU A 80 11.31 1.27 -3.68
CA GLU A 80 10.96 1.25 -2.26
C GLU A 80 11.00 2.67 -1.66
N HIS A 81 10.39 3.62 -2.38
CA HIS A 81 10.48 5.04 -2.03
C HIS A 81 9.54 5.39 -0.88
N GLU A 82 10.16 5.76 0.24
CA GLU A 82 9.46 6.14 1.47
C GLU A 82 8.91 7.58 1.40
N MET A 83 7.61 7.77 1.64
CA MET A 83 6.94 9.07 1.65
C MET A 83 6.07 9.23 2.88
N GLY A 84 5.98 10.45 3.39
CA GLY A 84 5.03 10.86 4.41
C GLY A 84 4.27 12.11 4.00
N LEU A 85 3.07 12.28 4.53
CA LEU A 85 2.27 13.50 4.41
C LEU A 85 1.80 13.94 5.80
N THR A 86 1.81 15.24 6.04
CA THR A 86 1.11 15.84 7.18
C THR A 86 -0.40 15.85 6.94
N LYS A 87 -1.19 16.28 7.92
CA LYS A 87 -2.65 16.42 7.79
C LYS A 87 -3.06 17.40 6.68
N ASP A 88 -2.25 18.43 6.49
CA ASP A 88 -2.49 19.46 5.47
C ASP A 88 -1.93 19.04 4.10
N LEU A 89 -1.64 17.75 3.96
CA LEU A 89 -1.06 17.13 2.76
C LEU A 89 0.31 17.71 2.38
N GLU A 90 1.04 18.32 3.33
CA GLU A 90 2.41 18.74 3.07
C GLU A 90 3.37 17.56 3.15
N PRO A 91 4.37 17.47 2.25
CA PRO A 91 5.32 16.38 2.26
C PRO A 91 6.18 16.41 3.53
N CYS A 92 6.38 15.26 4.12
CA CYS A 92 7.26 15.08 5.27
C CYS A 92 8.02 13.74 5.20
N GLY A 93 9.01 13.57 6.06
CA GLY A 93 9.74 12.31 6.12
C GLY A 93 8.89 11.14 6.58
N PHE A 94 9.18 9.94 6.11
CA PHE A 94 8.48 8.71 6.48
C PHE A 94 8.48 8.44 8.00
N LYS A 95 9.55 8.87 8.69
CA LYS A 95 9.72 8.74 10.16
C LYS A 95 9.46 10.05 10.91
N ASP A 96 8.97 11.09 10.23
CA ASP A 96 8.66 12.37 10.87
C ASP A 96 7.63 12.17 11.98
N LYS A 97 7.78 12.92 13.07
CA LYS A 97 6.83 12.85 14.18
C LYS A 97 5.44 13.38 13.82
N ASN A 98 5.37 14.27 12.83
CA ASN A 98 4.14 14.93 12.40
C ASN A 98 3.46 14.26 11.20
N TYR A 99 3.96 13.09 10.74
CA TYR A 99 3.26 12.42 9.66
C TYR A 99 1.83 12.07 10.09
N TRP A 100 0.89 12.33 9.21
CA TRP A 100 -0.50 11.87 9.28
C TRP A 100 -0.67 10.57 8.49
N TRP A 101 -0.18 10.57 7.26
CA TRP A 101 -0.09 9.39 6.40
C TRP A 101 1.38 9.08 6.06
N ARG A 102 1.67 7.81 5.89
CA ARG A 102 2.94 7.36 5.31
C ARG A 102 2.76 6.11 4.47
N GLY A 103 3.59 5.98 3.44
CA GLY A 103 3.60 4.81 2.57
C GLY A 103 4.91 4.65 1.83
N ILE A 104 5.08 3.48 1.25
CA ILE A 104 6.23 3.13 0.42
C ILE A 104 5.69 2.80 -0.96
N ALA A 105 6.27 3.39 -2.00
CA ALA A 105 5.98 3.05 -3.37
C ALA A 105 7.05 2.06 -3.86
N ASP A 106 6.64 0.91 -4.39
CA ASP A 106 7.56 -0.12 -4.86
C ASP A 106 8.48 0.43 -5.97
N LEU A 107 7.90 1.21 -6.90
CA LEU A 107 8.66 1.93 -7.92
C LEU A 107 7.97 3.23 -8.31
N ILE A 108 8.73 4.33 -8.27
CA ILE A 108 8.38 5.58 -8.94
C ILE A 108 9.42 5.81 -10.04
N VAL A 109 8.97 6.10 -11.26
CA VAL A 109 9.82 6.61 -12.34
C VAL A 109 9.31 7.99 -12.71
N HIS A 110 10.09 9.04 -12.52
CA HIS A 110 9.65 10.38 -12.90
C HIS A 110 10.59 11.04 -13.89
N HIS A 111 10.00 11.67 -14.88
CA HIS A 111 10.68 12.42 -15.92
C HIS A 111 9.86 13.66 -16.28
N ASN A 112 10.50 14.84 -16.20
CA ASN A 112 9.85 16.13 -16.45
C ASN A 112 8.59 16.31 -15.57
N ASP A 113 7.42 16.43 -16.18
CA ASP A 113 6.12 16.65 -15.53
C ASP A 113 5.31 15.35 -15.32
N THR A 114 5.86 14.22 -15.70
CA THR A 114 5.17 12.91 -15.64
C THR A 114 5.86 11.95 -14.70
N ALA A 115 5.08 11.20 -13.91
CA ALA A 115 5.58 10.07 -13.12
C ALA A 115 4.79 8.79 -13.40
N TYR A 116 5.48 7.66 -13.28
CA TYR A 116 4.88 6.33 -13.21
C TYR A 116 4.96 5.86 -11.75
N VAL A 117 3.84 5.45 -11.17
CA VAL A 117 3.75 4.91 -9.81
C VAL A 117 3.30 3.48 -9.92
N ILE A 118 4.18 2.54 -9.65
CA ILE A 118 3.93 1.11 -9.81
C ILE A 118 4.00 0.42 -8.46
N ASP A 119 3.01 -0.43 -8.22
CA ASP A 119 2.93 -1.31 -7.06
C ASP A 119 2.82 -2.76 -7.53
N TYR A 120 3.73 -3.61 -7.07
CA TYR A 120 3.79 -5.01 -7.45
C TYR A 120 2.85 -5.85 -6.59
N LYS A 121 2.10 -6.74 -7.21
CA LYS A 121 1.20 -7.67 -6.55
C LYS A 121 1.56 -9.12 -6.88
N THR A 122 1.81 -9.93 -5.88
CA THR A 122 2.09 -11.37 -6.02
C THR A 122 0.84 -12.23 -5.87
N GLY A 123 -0.33 -11.61 -5.74
CA GLY A 123 -1.62 -12.31 -5.74
C GLY A 123 -1.90 -13.01 -7.05
N LYS A 124 -2.59 -14.17 -6.98
CA LYS A 124 -2.94 -14.99 -8.16
C LYS A 124 -4.11 -14.43 -8.98
N SER A 125 -4.76 -13.36 -8.55
CA SER A 125 -5.92 -12.76 -9.24
C SER A 125 -5.97 -11.27 -9.01
N SER A 126 -6.26 -10.54 -10.07
CA SER A 126 -6.53 -9.09 -10.07
C SER A 126 -7.99 -8.73 -9.75
N ARG A 127 -8.87 -9.75 -9.64
CA ARG A 127 -10.34 -9.56 -9.51
C ARG A 127 -10.75 -8.63 -8.36
N TYR A 128 -9.99 -8.63 -7.28
CA TYR A 128 -10.27 -7.82 -6.08
C TYR A 128 -9.24 -6.71 -5.87
N ALA A 129 -8.65 -6.25 -6.96
CA ALA A 129 -7.68 -5.16 -6.90
C ALA A 129 -8.33 -3.88 -6.36
N ASP A 130 -7.71 -3.27 -5.38
CA ASP A 130 -8.13 -1.97 -4.87
C ASP A 130 -7.17 -0.88 -5.33
N VAL A 131 -7.62 -0.07 -6.27
CA VAL A 131 -6.84 1.06 -6.81
C VAL A 131 -6.69 2.23 -5.83
N LYS A 132 -7.36 2.21 -4.68
CA LYS A 132 -7.24 3.26 -3.67
C LYS A 132 -5.80 3.38 -3.15
N GLN A 133 -5.04 2.28 -3.11
CA GLN A 133 -3.61 2.35 -2.79
C GLN A 133 -2.86 3.26 -3.77
N LEU A 134 -3.13 3.14 -5.06
CA LEU A 134 -2.52 4.01 -6.08
C LEU A 134 -2.96 5.47 -5.93
N GLN A 135 -4.19 5.73 -5.47
CA GLN A 135 -4.67 7.09 -5.25
C GLN A 135 -3.83 7.81 -4.20
N ILE A 136 -3.67 7.21 -3.02
CA ILE A 136 -2.90 7.86 -1.94
C ILE A 136 -1.40 7.93 -2.24
N LEU A 137 -0.84 6.92 -2.90
CA LEU A 137 0.54 6.97 -3.39
C LEU A 137 0.72 8.10 -4.42
N SER A 138 -0.26 8.31 -5.29
CA SER A 138 -0.22 9.41 -6.27
C SER A 138 -0.36 10.78 -5.61
N VAL A 139 -1.22 10.93 -4.60
CA VAL A 139 -1.29 12.17 -3.79
C VAL A 139 0.09 12.47 -3.21
N ALA A 140 0.72 11.49 -2.56
CA ALA A 140 2.04 11.68 -1.98
C ALA A 140 3.10 12.01 -3.06
N THR A 141 3.07 11.32 -4.19
CA THR A 141 3.99 11.59 -5.31
C THR A 141 3.82 13.03 -5.84
N PHE A 142 2.60 13.52 -6.04
CA PHE A 142 2.38 14.91 -6.45
C PHE A 142 2.92 15.91 -5.43
N LYS A 143 2.80 15.62 -4.14
CA LYS A 143 3.25 16.54 -3.08
C LYS A 143 4.77 16.50 -2.91
N HIS A 144 5.40 15.34 -3.00
CA HIS A 144 6.86 15.19 -2.91
C HIS A 144 7.59 15.67 -4.18
N PHE A 145 6.93 15.61 -5.35
CA PHE A 145 7.51 16.01 -6.63
C PHE A 145 6.72 17.16 -7.27
N PRO A 146 7.01 18.42 -6.90
CA PRO A 146 6.20 19.58 -7.32
C PRO A 146 6.12 19.80 -8.83
N LYS A 147 7.08 19.31 -9.60
CA LYS A 147 7.10 19.41 -11.07
C LYS A 147 6.20 18.39 -11.75
N VAL A 148 5.84 17.30 -11.09
CA VAL A 148 4.98 16.24 -11.65
C VAL A 148 3.54 16.73 -11.73
N ASN A 149 2.96 16.77 -12.92
CA ASN A 149 1.56 17.16 -13.18
C ASN A 149 0.70 15.96 -13.61
N TYR A 150 1.33 14.90 -14.12
CA TYR A 150 0.66 13.71 -14.63
C TYR A 150 1.23 12.46 -13.97
N ILE A 151 0.36 11.56 -13.48
CA ILE A 151 0.77 10.26 -12.95
C ILE A 151 0.06 9.16 -13.73
N LYS A 152 0.86 8.21 -14.22
CA LYS A 152 0.42 6.92 -14.76
C LYS A 152 0.67 5.87 -13.69
N ALA A 153 -0.39 5.45 -13.01
CA ALA A 153 -0.29 4.51 -11.90
C ALA A 153 -0.70 3.09 -12.33
N GLY A 154 -0.08 2.07 -11.74
CA GLY A 154 -0.37 0.69 -12.07
C GLY A 154 -0.20 -0.28 -10.92
N LEU A 155 -1.19 -1.19 -10.76
CA LEU A 155 -1.03 -2.42 -9.98
C LEU A 155 -0.57 -3.51 -10.94
N LEU A 156 0.66 -3.95 -10.80
CA LEU A 156 1.23 -5.01 -11.62
C LEU A 156 1.12 -6.35 -10.90
N PHE A 157 0.13 -7.15 -11.28
CA PHE A 157 -0.05 -8.52 -10.79
C PHE A 157 0.90 -9.45 -11.54
N VAL A 158 2.07 -9.65 -11.00
CA VAL A 158 3.17 -10.33 -11.68
C VAL A 158 2.93 -11.82 -11.89
N VAL A 159 2.13 -12.48 -11.04
CA VAL A 159 1.80 -13.92 -11.17
C VAL A 159 0.70 -14.15 -12.20
N SER A 160 -0.39 -13.38 -12.16
CA SER A 160 -1.49 -13.47 -13.14
C SER A 160 -1.22 -12.72 -14.43
N LYS A 161 -0.12 -11.96 -14.49
CA LYS A 161 0.28 -11.16 -15.66
C LYS A 161 -0.71 -10.04 -16.01
N ASP A 162 -1.47 -9.56 -15.03
CA ASP A 162 -2.43 -8.48 -15.19
C ASP A 162 -1.81 -7.13 -14.82
N LEU A 163 -2.18 -6.09 -15.54
CA LEU A 163 -1.82 -4.71 -15.22
C LEU A 163 -3.07 -3.84 -15.18
N ILE A 164 -3.44 -3.42 -13.97
CA ILE A 164 -4.52 -2.46 -13.77
C ILE A 164 -3.92 -1.06 -13.80
N LYS A 165 -4.34 -0.25 -14.76
CA LYS A 165 -3.82 1.10 -14.98
C LYS A 165 -4.85 2.15 -14.58
N THR A 166 -4.37 3.24 -14.06
CA THR A 166 -5.14 4.46 -13.82
C THR A 166 -4.26 5.67 -14.02
N ASN A 167 -4.85 6.81 -14.35
CA ASN A 167 -4.14 8.06 -14.55
C ASN A 167 -4.70 9.11 -13.61
N TYR A 168 -3.81 9.97 -13.10
CA TYR A 168 -4.18 11.07 -12.23
C TYR A 168 -3.49 12.34 -12.70
N VAL A 169 -4.13 13.48 -12.43
CA VAL A 169 -3.58 14.81 -12.69
C VAL A 169 -3.52 15.60 -11.38
N ARG A 170 -2.57 16.52 -11.29
CA ARG A 170 -2.28 17.25 -10.05
C ARG A 170 -3.49 17.95 -9.43
N ASN A 171 -4.40 18.50 -10.24
CA ASN A 171 -5.60 19.17 -9.74
C ASN A 171 -6.61 18.23 -9.05
N GLN A 172 -6.39 16.90 -9.10
CA GLN A 172 -7.22 15.91 -8.40
C GLN A 172 -6.71 15.60 -6.98
N VAL A 173 -5.59 16.18 -6.52
CA VAL A 173 -4.94 15.83 -5.25
C VAL A 173 -5.93 15.86 -4.09
N ASP A 174 -6.70 16.95 -3.96
CA ASP A 174 -7.65 17.10 -2.84
C ASP A 174 -8.79 16.08 -2.92
N SER A 175 -9.35 15.86 -4.11
CA SER A 175 -10.42 14.87 -4.30
C SER A 175 -9.96 13.44 -4.10
N LEU A 176 -8.72 13.10 -4.48
CA LEU A 176 -8.12 11.79 -4.24
C LEU A 176 -7.87 11.56 -2.74
N ALA A 177 -7.38 12.57 -2.02
CA ALA A 177 -7.18 12.49 -0.58
C ALA A 177 -8.53 12.39 0.16
N ASP A 178 -9.55 13.07 -0.32
CA ASP A 178 -10.89 13.08 0.26
C ASP A 178 -11.56 11.69 0.24
N ASN A 179 -11.19 10.83 -0.70
CA ASN A 179 -11.66 9.44 -0.76
C ASN A 179 -11.31 8.59 0.48
N PHE A 180 -10.40 9.09 1.33
CA PHE A 180 -10.00 8.43 2.58
C PHE A 180 -10.61 9.09 3.82
N ARG A 181 -11.21 10.29 3.69
CA ARG A 181 -11.70 11.09 4.81
C ARG A 181 -12.61 10.28 5.73
N PHE A 182 -13.64 9.70 5.21
CA PHE A 182 -14.61 8.94 6.00
C PHE A 182 -13.98 7.79 6.82
N ASP A 183 -13.09 7.02 6.17
CA ASP A 183 -12.44 5.88 6.83
C ASP A 183 -11.45 6.35 7.91
N VAL A 184 -10.77 7.49 7.68
CA VAL A 184 -9.82 8.07 8.64
C VAL A 184 -10.58 8.72 9.82
N GLU A 185 -11.69 9.41 9.60
CA GLU A 185 -12.54 9.95 10.66
C GLU A 185 -13.09 8.82 11.55
N ARG A 186 -13.48 7.69 10.97
CA ARG A 186 -13.87 6.49 11.74
C ARG A 186 -12.71 5.94 12.58
N LEU A 187 -11.50 5.92 12.01
CA LEU A 187 -10.31 5.49 12.74
C LEU A 187 -10.01 6.46 13.90
N ASP A 188 -10.04 7.77 13.65
CA ASP A 188 -9.86 8.79 14.68
C ASP A 188 -10.89 8.62 15.80
N LYS A 189 -12.17 8.42 15.43
CA LYS A 189 -13.25 8.20 16.39
C LYS A 189 -13.01 6.96 17.26
N ALA A 190 -12.52 5.87 16.66
CA ALA A 190 -12.20 4.66 17.41
C ALA A 190 -11.09 4.91 18.45
N TYR A 191 -10.07 5.71 18.11
CA TYR A 191 -9.02 6.12 19.05
C TYR A 191 -9.55 7.05 20.16
N GLU A 192 -10.46 7.97 19.84
CA GLU A 192 -11.03 8.91 20.81
C GLU A 192 -11.94 8.23 21.83
N THR A 193 -12.70 7.24 21.38
CA THR A 193 -13.73 6.58 22.21
C THR A 193 -13.29 5.24 22.78
N ASP A 194 -12.14 4.73 22.35
CA ASP A 194 -11.64 3.38 22.64
C ASP A 194 -12.65 2.27 22.27
N VAL A 195 -13.46 2.49 21.23
CA VAL A 195 -14.47 1.52 20.76
C VAL A 195 -13.98 0.84 19.49
N TRP A 196 -13.75 -0.47 19.60
CA TRP A 196 -13.15 -1.31 18.55
C TRP A 196 -14.02 -2.53 18.22
N ASN A 197 -15.24 -2.25 17.72
CA ASN A 197 -16.21 -3.31 17.45
C ASN A 197 -15.71 -4.30 16.39
N PRO A 198 -15.92 -5.61 16.60
CA PRO A 198 -15.59 -6.60 15.58
C PRO A 198 -16.51 -6.47 14.37
N VAL A 199 -15.96 -6.78 13.21
CA VAL A 199 -16.72 -6.93 11.96
C VAL A 199 -16.53 -8.35 11.47
N PRO A 200 -17.57 -9.22 11.65
CA PRO A 200 -17.51 -10.61 11.18
C PRO A 200 -17.33 -10.67 9.67
N ASN A 201 -16.39 -11.49 9.22
CA ASN A 201 -16.12 -11.69 7.81
C ASN A 201 -15.47 -13.07 7.59
N PHE A 202 -15.30 -13.47 6.33
CA PHE A 202 -14.80 -14.81 5.98
C PHE A 202 -13.41 -15.13 6.59
N THR A 203 -12.59 -14.11 6.95
CA THR A 203 -11.28 -14.35 7.56
C THR A 203 -11.39 -14.81 9.01
N CYS A 204 -12.51 -14.56 9.68
CA CYS A 204 -12.74 -15.00 11.07
C CYS A 204 -12.65 -16.52 11.20
N ARG A 205 -13.05 -17.23 10.14
CA ARG A 205 -13.15 -18.69 10.14
C ARG A 205 -11.81 -19.42 10.30
N LYS A 206 -10.73 -18.92 9.64
CA LYS A 206 -9.43 -19.61 9.57
C LYS A 206 -8.20 -18.72 9.69
N TYR A 207 -8.35 -17.40 9.47
CA TYR A 207 -7.21 -16.52 9.24
C TYR A 207 -7.10 -15.37 10.24
N CYS A 208 -8.04 -15.29 11.19
CA CYS A 208 -8.02 -14.24 12.20
C CYS A 208 -7.16 -14.65 13.39
N PRO A 209 -6.11 -13.89 13.75
CA PRO A 209 -5.26 -14.23 14.89
C PRO A 209 -5.87 -13.85 16.26
N VAL A 210 -7.06 -13.20 16.27
CA VAL A 210 -7.74 -12.81 17.50
C VAL A 210 -8.59 -13.98 17.99
N THR A 211 -7.95 -14.92 18.69
CA THR A 211 -8.56 -16.21 19.08
C THR A 211 -9.61 -16.10 20.17
N ASP A 212 -9.56 -15.06 20.97
CA ASP A 212 -10.52 -14.75 22.06
C ASP A 212 -11.73 -13.94 21.59
N CYS A 213 -11.86 -13.69 20.29
CA CYS A 213 -13.02 -13.00 19.73
C CYS A 213 -14.19 -13.97 19.55
N GLU A 214 -15.41 -13.54 19.91
CA GLU A 214 -16.66 -14.31 19.80
C GLU A 214 -16.95 -14.80 18.36
N HIS A 215 -16.34 -14.17 17.35
CA HIS A 215 -16.50 -14.54 15.95
C HIS A 215 -15.34 -15.41 15.41
N ASN A 216 -14.34 -15.72 16.24
CA ASN A 216 -13.21 -16.55 15.81
C ASN A 216 -13.65 -18.01 15.63
N GLY A 217 -13.26 -18.64 14.52
CA GLY A 217 -13.66 -20.00 14.18
C GLY A 217 -15.09 -20.15 13.66
N GLY A 218 -15.93 -19.11 13.79
CA GLY A 218 -17.29 -19.06 13.32
C GLY A 218 -17.46 -17.98 12.26
N TYR A 219 -18.14 -18.32 11.18
CA TYR A 219 -18.76 -17.36 10.28
C TYR A 219 -20.22 -17.81 10.14
N VAL A 220 -21.10 -17.03 10.70
CA VAL A 220 -22.54 -17.19 10.54
C VAL A 220 -23.00 -16.31 9.40
#